data_76f0d17eeee777b307aaf06ad7ea8392
#
_entry.id   76f0d17eeee777b307aaf06ad7ea8392
#
_cell.length_a   1.000
_cell.length_b   1.000
_cell.length_c   1.000
_cell.angle_alpha   90.00
_cell.angle_beta   90.00
_cell.angle_gamma   90.00
#
_symmetry.space_group_name_H-M   'P 1'
#
loop_
_entity.id
_entity.type
_entity.pdbx_description
1 polymer ?
#
loop_
_entity_poly.entity_id
_entity_poly.type
_entity_poly.pdbx_seq_one_letter_code
_entity_poly.pdbx_strand_id
1 'polypeptide(L)'
;MEYPRRALIVQRVLAAALLAAALGTAWAENGSTFAGRVRDGRLWLAWVEARERGGAASPSLHLAIYEPTRRRLALLHVPGDLKLGGRRTLERAYLEALKETGDPDASARAAEDLAEARLRELSPEPIPEISSRLAVEIAPAAPEDEPSVETVLELKARGRNPRTWVALARRAGRAFAAGDRSGLDPLLFALELRRASIEELQPARLPADDLAPSLLGRLLAAEKLPDDGRASIVEVLNGAGAPGLASRAAKVLRSKGVDVLTTGSAASRARTLVYDRVGDFSRAEKARAALGCRSARSVTRLDPSRAVDVSIALGADCAGTFGPGDVREP
;
A
#
# COMPACT_ATOMS: atom_id res chain seq x y z
N MET A 1 26.22 -17.00 51.07
CA MET A 1 26.43 -16.39 49.73
C MET A 1 25.72 -15.06 49.71
N GLU A 2 26.46 -13.96 49.94
CA GLU A 2 25.88 -12.60 49.85
C GLU A 2 25.80 -12.21 48.38
N TYR A 3 24.59 -12.12 47.85
CA TYR A 3 24.36 -11.47 46.53
C TYR A 3 24.84 -10.02 46.63
N PRO A 4 25.75 -9.57 45.77
CA PRO A 4 26.29 -8.24 45.85
C PRO A 4 25.13 -7.22 45.70
N ARG A 5 24.99 -6.28 46.66
CA ARG A 5 23.94 -5.26 46.71
C ARG A 5 23.71 -4.57 45.36
N ARG A 6 24.73 -4.48 44.52
CA ARG A 6 24.65 -3.96 43.14
C ARG A 6 23.76 -4.79 42.23
N ALA A 7 23.77 -6.11 42.32
CA ALA A 7 22.93 -6.98 41.51
C ALA A 7 21.45 -6.83 41.86
N LEU A 8 21.12 -6.66 43.13
CA LEU A 8 19.77 -6.38 43.61
C LEU A 8 19.24 -5.03 43.13
N ILE A 9 20.08 -3.99 43.09
CA ILE A 9 19.70 -2.66 42.56
C ILE A 9 19.42 -2.75 41.08
N VAL A 10 20.29 -3.40 40.29
CA VAL A 10 20.11 -3.58 38.85
C VAL A 10 18.83 -4.37 38.55
N GLN A 11 18.54 -5.44 39.31
CA GLN A 11 17.31 -6.21 39.17
C GLN A 11 16.06 -5.36 39.45
N ARG A 12 16.07 -4.55 40.52
CA ARG A 12 14.94 -3.67 40.83
C ARG A 12 14.72 -2.59 39.79
N VAL A 13 15.80 -1.99 39.29
CA VAL A 13 15.71 -0.99 38.18
C VAL A 13 15.17 -1.63 36.90
N LEU A 14 15.64 -2.82 36.53
CA LEU A 14 15.14 -3.55 35.39
C LEU A 14 13.66 -3.94 35.54
N ALA A 15 13.26 -4.42 36.74
CA ALA A 15 11.86 -4.76 37.02
C ALA A 15 10.96 -3.52 36.97
N ALA A 16 11.41 -2.39 37.53
CA ALA A 16 10.68 -1.13 37.47
C ALA A 16 10.56 -0.60 36.04
N ALA A 17 11.62 -0.70 35.25
CA ALA A 17 11.61 -0.32 33.83
C ALA A 17 10.67 -1.20 33.01
N LEU A 18 10.67 -2.52 33.23
CA LEU A 18 9.74 -3.46 32.58
C LEU A 18 8.30 -3.20 32.99
N LEU A 19 8.04 -2.93 34.26
CA LEU A 19 6.70 -2.58 34.75
C LEU A 19 6.22 -1.25 34.17
N ALA A 20 7.07 -0.24 34.14
CA ALA A 20 6.74 1.04 33.49
C ALA A 20 6.49 0.90 31.99
N ALA A 21 7.27 0.07 31.30
CA ALA A 21 7.05 -0.25 29.90
C ALA A 21 5.71 -0.99 29.70
N ALA A 22 5.39 -1.98 30.54
CA ALA A 22 4.14 -2.72 30.46
C ALA A 22 2.92 -1.82 30.76
N LEU A 23 3.00 -0.97 31.78
CA LEU A 23 1.94 -0.01 32.10
C LEU A 23 1.79 1.04 30.97
N GLY A 24 2.91 1.51 30.41
CA GLY A 24 2.91 2.43 29.28
C GLY A 24 2.29 1.83 28.04
N THR A 25 2.59 0.56 27.73
CA THR A 25 1.97 -0.15 26.58
C THR A 25 0.48 -0.40 26.81
N ALA A 26 0.07 -0.84 28.00
CA ALA A 26 -1.34 -1.06 28.34
C ALA A 26 -2.13 0.25 28.28
N TRP A 27 -1.56 1.36 28.75
CA TRP A 27 -2.19 2.67 28.66
C TRP A 27 -2.27 3.15 27.20
N ALA A 28 -1.21 2.93 26.42
CA ALA A 28 -1.14 3.26 25.02
C ALA A 28 -2.19 2.49 24.20
N GLU A 29 -2.28 1.18 24.42
CA GLU A 29 -3.27 0.32 23.76
C GLU A 29 -4.70 0.75 24.09
N ASN A 30 -4.99 1.16 25.30
CA ASN A 30 -6.32 1.64 25.71
C ASN A 30 -6.67 3.02 25.15
N GLY A 31 -5.68 3.80 24.74
CA GLY A 31 -5.87 5.16 24.24
C GLY A 31 -5.72 5.32 22.73
N SER A 32 -5.05 4.36 22.07
CA SER A 32 -4.83 4.37 20.62
C SER A 32 -6.12 4.02 19.88
N THR A 33 -6.46 4.82 18.86
CA THR A 33 -7.60 4.52 17.98
C THR A 33 -7.33 3.29 17.16
N PHE A 34 -6.08 3.09 16.71
CA PHE A 34 -5.65 1.89 15.99
C PHE A 34 -5.84 0.64 16.84
N ALA A 35 -5.29 0.61 18.06
CA ALA A 35 -5.41 -0.55 18.94
C ALA A 35 -6.88 -0.87 19.30
N GLY A 36 -7.71 0.15 19.54
CA GLY A 36 -9.13 -0.01 19.78
C GLY A 36 -9.84 -0.66 18.59
N ARG A 37 -9.62 -0.15 17.37
CA ARG A 37 -10.21 -0.70 16.15
C ARG A 37 -9.75 -2.13 15.88
N VAL A 38 -8.45 -2.42 16.07
CA VAL A 38 -7.90 -3.77 15.91
C VAL A 38 -8.53 -4.75 16.89
N ARG A 39 -8.69 -4.36 18.16
CA ARG A 39 -9.32 -5.18 19.20
C ARG A 39 -10.78 -5.49 18.88
N ASP A 40 -11.51 -4.50 18.37
CA ASP A 40 -12.91 -4.62 18.02
C ASP A 40 -13.15 -5.30 16.65
N GLY A 41 -12.08 -5.66 15.92
CA GLY A 41 -12.15 -6.21 14.57
C GLY A 41 -12.71 -5.23 13.54
N ARG A 42 -12.68 -3.92 13.83
CA ARG A 42 -13.21 -2.87 12.96
C ARG A 42 -12.15 -2.29 12.05
N LEU A 43 -12.57 -1.81 10.89
CA LEU A 43 -11.68 -1.10 9.97
C LEU A 43 -11.04 0.11 10.66
N TRP A 44 -9.74 0.26 10.43
CA TRP A 44 -9.01 1.47 10.78
C TRP A 44 -8.55 2.18 9.50
N LEU A 45 -8.78 3.48 9.44
CA LEU A 45 -8.46 4.32 8.30
C LEU A 45 -7.46 5.40 8.69
N ALA A 46 -6.52 5.66 7.76
CA ALA A 46 -5.56 6.75 7.91
C ALA A 46 -5.22 7.37 6.56
N TRP A 47 -4.94 8.67 6.54
CA TRP A 47 -4.28 9.30 5.43
C TRP A 47 -2.79 8.96 5.40
N VAL A 48 -2.28 8.62 4.24
CA VAL A 48 -0.85 8.43 3.97
C VAL A 48 -0.44 9.43 2.90
N GLU A 49 0.32 10.42 3.33
CA GLU A 49 0.91 11.41 2.47
C GLU A 49 2.29 10.93 2.03
N ALA A 50 2.46 10.63 0.75
CA ALA A 50 3.73 10.21 0.19
C ALA A 50 4.40 11.38 -0.53
N ARG A 51 5.56 11.80 -0.03
CA ARG A 51 6.39 12.88 -0.61
C ARG A 51 7.62 12.29 -1.27
N GLU A 52 7.90 12.68 -2.49
CA GLU A 52 9.16 12.32 -3.16
C GLU A 52 10.34 13.01 -2.49
N ARG A 53 11.41 12.24 -2.27
CA ARG A 53 12.62 12.76 -1.65
C ARG A 53 13.29 13.81 -2.56
N GLY A 54 13.36 15.04 -2.08
CA GLY A 54 13.93 16.17 -2.82
C GLY A 54 13.03 16.77 -3.90
N GLY A 55 11.78 16.31 -4.01
CA GLY A 55 10.79 16.83 -4.96
C GLY A 55 10.06 18.07 -4.42
N ALA A 56 9.84 19.06 -5.29
CA ALA A 56 8.94 20.19 -5.04
C ALA A 56 7.49 19.90 -5.49
N ALA A 57 7.23 18.64 -5.92
CA ALA A 57 5.92 18.24 -6.41
C ALA A 57 4.88 18.12 -5.29
N SER A 58 3.61 18.22 -5.65
CA SER A 58 2.51 17.95 -4.74
C SER A 58 2.61 16.50 -4.21
N PRO A 59 2.31 16.29 -2.92
CA PRO A 59 2.38 14.94 -2.34
C PRO A 59 1.31 14.03 -2.97
N SER A 60 1.63 12.76 -3.09
CA SER A 60 0.65 11.74 -3.44
C SER A 60 -0.18 11.38 -2.21
N LEU A 61 -1.49 11.53 -2.29
CA LEU A 61 -2.41 11.18 -1.20
C LEU A 61 -2.91 9.74 -1.35
N HIS A 62 -2.90 9.02 -0.24
CA HIS A 62 -3.41 7.66 -0.19
C HIS A 62 -4.31 7.49 1.04
N LEU A 63 -5.38 6.74 0.89
CA LEU A 63 -6.18 6.28 2.01
C LEU A 63 -5.76 4.85 2.37
N ALA A 64 -5.16 4.68 3.55
CA ALA A 64 -4.88 3.37 4.11
C ALA A 64 -6.15 2.85 4.79
N ILE A 65 -6.58 1.65 4.41
CA ILE A 65 -7.72 0.92 4.99
C ILE A 65 -7.17 -0.40 5.53
N TYR A 66 -7.09 -0.51 6.85
CA TYR A 66 -6.60 -1.71 7.52
C TYR A 66 -7.76 -2.52 8.09
N GLU A 67 -7.84 -3.78 7.67
CA GLU A 67 -8.80 -4.77 8.16
C GLU A 67 -8.11 -5.73 9.12
N PRO A 68 -8.35 -5.62 10.44
CA PRO A 68 -7.63 -6.42 11.44
C PRO A 68 -7.89 -7.92 11.35
N THR A 69 -9.11 -8.31 11.05
CA THR A 69 -9.54 -9.73 11.04
C THR A 69 -8.79 -10.57 10.02
N ARG A 70 -8.43 -9.97 8.89
CA ARG A 70 -7.67 -10.60 7.80
C ARG A 70 -6.25 -10.05 7.67
N ARG A 71 -5.85 -9.11 8.51
CA ARG A 71 -4.58 -8.36 8.44
C ARG A 71 -4.36 -7.69 7.09
N ARG A 72 -5.43 -7.39 6.38
CA ARG A 72 -5.37 -6.80 5.05
C ARG A 72 -5.20 -5.29 5.13
N LEU A 73 -4.22 -4.76 4.40
CA LEU A 73 -4.03 -3.33 4.20
C LEU A 73 -4.28 -2.99 2.75
N ALA A 74 -5.37 -2.29 2.48
CA ALA A 74 -5.55 -1.61 1.20
C ALA A 74 -4.95 -0.20 1.29
N LEU A 75 -4.21 0.19 0.25
CA LEU A 75 -3.68 1.53 0.09
C LEU A 75 -4.25 2.13 -1.19
N LEU A 76 -5.30 2.92 -1.03
CA LEU A 76 -6.01 3.54 -2.13
C LEU A 76 -5.35 4.88 -2.50
N HIS A 77 -4.67 4.92 -3.65
CA HIS A 77 -4.16 6.17 -4.22
C HIS A 77 -5.31 7.06 -4.68
N VAL A 78 -5.33 8.27 -4.18
CA VAL A 78 -6.29 9.32 -4.58
C VAL A 78 -5.60 10.22 -5.60
N PRO A 79 -5.96 10.16 -6.88
CA PRO A 79 -5.24 10.87 -7.92
C PRO A 79 -5.41 12.39 -7.81
N GLY A 80 -4.37 13.16 -8.15
CA GLY A 80 -4.39 14.61 -8.08
C GLY A 80 -5.42 15.26 -9.03
N ASP A 81 -5.79 14.56 -10.12
CA ASP A 81 -6.83 14.99 -11.07
C ASP A 81 -8.26 14.64 -10.62
N LEU A 82 -8.44 14.08 -9.42
CA LEU A 82 -9.76 13.83 -8.83
C LEU A 82 -10.58 15.14 -8.84
N LYS A 83 -11.75 15.09 -9.46
CA LYS A 83 -12.66 16.23 -9.54
C LYS A 83 -13.40 16.43 -8.21
N LEU A 84 -13.26 17.63 -7.65
CA LEU A 84 -13.91 18.04 -6.38
C LEU A 84 -15.22 18.81 -6.61
N GLY A 85 -15.64 18.91 -7.87
CA GLY A 85 -16.78 19.70 -8.31
C GLY A 85 -16.36 20.74 -9.37
N GLY A 86 -17.15 20.86 -10.43
CA GLY A 86 -16.86 21.74 -11.56
C GLY A 86 -15.50 21.42 -12.22
N ARG A 87 -14.63 22.45 -12.32
CA ARG A 87 -13.28 22.32 -12.92
C ARG A 87 -12.15 22.24 -11.88
N ARG A 88 -12.48 22.18 -10.60
CA ARG A 88 -11.48 22.13 -9.52
C ARG A 88 -11.03 20.70 -9.31
N THR A 89 -9.70 20.48 -9.33
CA THR A 89 -9.07 19.18 -9.04
C THR A 89 -8.41 19.21 -7.68
N LEU A 90 -8.09 18.03 -7.13
CA LEU A 90 -7.43 17.88 -5.83
C LEU A 90 -6.05 18.55 -5.83
N GLU A 91 -5.25 18.34 -6.87
CA GLU A 91 -3.93 18.96 -7.02
C GLU A 91 -4.03 20.50 -7.05
N ARG A 92 -4.99 21.03 -7.80
CA ARG A 92 -5.21 22.47 -7.86
C ARG A 92 -5.61 23.02 -6.50
N ALA A 93 -6.47 22.34 -5.76
CA ALA A 93 -6.85 22.73 -4.42
C ALA A 93 -5.65 22.77 -3.45
N TYR A 94 -4.76 21.76 -3.53
CA TYR A 94 -3.51 21.77 -2.78
C TYR A 94 -2.62 22.96 -3.11
N LEU A 95 -2.41 23.24 -4.40
CA LEU A 95 -1.57 24.37 -4.85
C LEU A 95 -2.16 25.74 -4.47
N GLU A 96 -3.48 25.88 -4.50
CA GLU A 96 -4.18 27.08 -4.03
C GLU A 96 -3.93 27.29 -2.53
N ALA A 97 -4.15 26.26 -1.71
CA ALA A 97 -3.90 26.31 -0.28
C ALA A 97 -2.42 26.59 0.05
N LEU A 98 -1.48 26.04 -0.73
CA LEU A 98 -0.05 26.27 -0.55
C LEU A 98 0.33 27.74 -0.84
N LYS A 99 -0.28 28.37 -1.83
CA LYS A 99 -0.09 29.79 -2.11
C LYS A 99 -0.62 30.71 -1.00
N GLU A 100 -1.72 30.31 -0.37
CA GLU A 100 -2.35 31.06 0.69
C GLU A 100 -1.63 30.92 2.03
N THR A 101 -1.22 29.73 2.37
CA THR A 101 -0.65 29.44 3.70
C THR A 101 0.87 29.45 3.75
N GLY A 102 1.53 29.16 2.61
CA GLY A 102 2.98 28.92 2.56
C GLY A 102 3.41 27.66 3.32
N ASP A 103 2.47 26.89 3.89
CA ASP A 103 2.71 25.70 4.70
C ASP A 103 2.26 24.43 3.95
N PRO A 104 3.20 23.57 3.52
CA PRO A 104 2.87 22.32 2.84
C PRO A 104 2.02 21.36 3.68
N ASP A 105 2.21 21.32 5.00
CA ASP A 105 1.45 20.43 5.89
C ASP A 105 0.01 20.90 6.08
N ALA A 106 -0.22 22.21 6.16
CA ALA A 106 -1.56 22.79 6.19
C ALA A 106 -2.28 22.58 4.86
N SER A 107 -1.56 22.71 3.74
CA SER A 107 -2.10 22.52 2.39
C SER A 107 -2.47 21.06 2.13
N ALA A 108 -1.65 20.12 2.62
CA ALA A 108 -1.97 18.70 2.55
C ALA A 108 -3.24 18.35 3.34
N ARG A 109 -3.38 18.91 4.55
CA ARG A 109 -4.60 18.73 5.36
C ARG A 109 -5.85 19.25 4.65
N ALA A 110 -5.78 20.43 4.04
CA ALA A 110 -6.89 20.99 3.28
C ALA A 110 -7.27 20.11 2.08
N ALA A 111 -6.28 19.55 1.40
CA ALA A 111 -6.50 18.62 0.29
C ALA A 111 -7.11 17.28 0.78
N GLU A 112 -6.65 16.74 1.91
CA GLU A 112 -7.20 15.54 2.55
C GLU A 112 -8.67 15.71 2.93
N ASP A 113 -9.03 16.85 3.53
CA ASP A 113 -10.41 17.15 3.93
C ASP A 113 -11.34 17.21 2.70
N LEU A 114 -10.87 17.80 1.60
CA LEU A 114 -11.63 17.83 0.33
C LEU A 114 -11.72 16.45 -0.32
N ALA A 115 -10.63 15.66 -0.29
CA ALA A 115 -10.63 14.29 -0.77
C ALA A 115 -11.58 13.41 0.05
N GLU A 116 -11.58 13.56 1.38
CA GLU A 116 -12.49 12.83 2.27
C GLU A 116 -13.95 13.14 1.95
N ALA A 117 -14.29 14.41 1.79
CA ALA A 117 -15.65 14.82 1.41
C ALA A 117 -16.06 14.17 0.09
N ARG A 118 -15.16 14.18 -0.91
CA ARG A 118 -15.44 13.56 -2.20
C ARG A 118 -15.56 12.03 -2.13
N LEU A 119 -14.70 11.37 -1.36
CA LEU A 119 -14.79 9.92 -1.15
C LEU A 119 -16.10 9.53 -0.46
N ARG A 120 -16.59 10.34 0.51
CA ARG A 120 -17.88 10.13 1.16
C ARG A 120 -19.07 10.25 0.19
N GLU A 121 -18.98 11.16 -0.80
CA GLU A 121 -20.00 11.28 -1.86
C GLU A 121 -19.97 10.07 -2.83
N LEU A 122 -18.79 9.55 -3.14
CA LEU A 122 -18.59 8.43 -4.07
C LEU A 122 -18.86 7.07 -3.43
N SER A 123 -18.79 6.97 -2.10
CA SER A 123 -18.92 5.69 -1.41
C SER A 123 -20.39 5.30 -1.23
N PRO A 124 -20.76 4.05 -1.59
CA PRO A 124 -22.10 3.54 -1.31
C PRO A 124 -22.32 3.24 0.18
N GLU A 125 -21.21 3.01 0.92
CA GLU A 125 -21.22 2.72 2.35
C GLU A 125 -20.64 3.90 3.14
N PRO A 126 -21.08 4.10 4.40
CA PRO A 126 -20.51 5.13 5.25
C PRO A 126 -19.00 4.90 5.45
N ILE A 127 -18.17 5.86 5.09
CA ILE A 127 -16.73 5.80 5.37
C ILE A 127 -16.54 6.02 6.87
N PRO A 128 -15.90 5.06 7.59
CA PRO A 128 -15.54 5.26 8.99
C PRO A 128 -14.65 6.49 9.17
N GLU A 129 -14.60 7.00 10.38
CA GLU A 129 -13.72 8.11 10.73
C GLU A 129 -12.25 7.80 10.38
N ILE A 130 -11.61 8.72 9.68
CA ILE A 130 -10.18 8.65 9.35
C ILE A 130 -9.41 9.22 10.54
N SER A 131 -8.86 8.34 11.35
CA SER A 131 -8.38 8.67 12.70
C SER A 131 -6.91 9.07 12.77
N SER A 132 -6.14 8.90 11.71
CA SER A 132 -4.70 9.14 11.74
C SER A 132 -4.15 9.67 10.41
N ARG A 133 -3.00 10.34 10.49
CA ARG A 133 -2.25 10.85 9.35
C ARG A 133 -0.80 10.41 9.41
N LEU A 134 -0.30 9.86 8.33
CA LEU A 134 1.05 9.34 8.19
C LEU A 134 1.76 10.06 7.05
N ALA A 135 2.86 10.73 7.32
CA ALA A 135 3.72 11.26 6.27
C ALA A 135 4.88 10.29 6.00
N VAL A 136 5.09 9.95 4.74
CA VAL A 136 6.12 9.01 4.28
C VAL A 136 6.90 9.65 3.14
N GLU A 137 8.23 9.66 3.25
CA GLU A 137 9.06 10.02 2.09
C GLU A 137 9.27 8.78 1.24
N ILE A 138 8.99 8.85 -0.04
CA ILE A 138 9.26 7.78 -1.01
C ILE A 138 10.45 8.12 -1.88
N ALA A 139 11.09 7.10 -2.45
CA ALA A 139 12.03 7.32 -3.54
C ALA A 139 11.26 7.90 -4.74
N PRO A 140 11.91 8.71 -5.60
CA PRO A 140 11.29 9.14 -6.84
C PRO A 140 10.78 7.91 -7.59
N ALA A 141 9.46 7.87 -7.82
CA ALA A 141 8.86 6.80 -8.59
C ALA A 141 9.36 6.91 -10.04
N ALA A 142 9.63 5.78 -10.69
CA ALA A 142 9.75 5.82 -12.13
C ALA A 142 8.41 6.35 -12.69
N PRO A 143 8.42 7.17 -13.77
CA PRO A 143 7.22 7.85 -14.28
C PRO A 143 6.04 6.93 -14.58
N GLU A 144 6.21 5.67 -14.41
CA GLU A 144 5.33 4.57 -14.78
C GLU A 144 4.91 3.69 -13.61
N ASP A 145 5.63 3.78 -12.49
CA ASP A 145 5.24 3.07 -11.27
C ASP A 145 4.16 3.89 -10.59
N GLU A 146 3.01 3.25 -10.38
CA GLU A 146 1.94 3.93 -9.66
C GLU A 146 2.37 4.22 -8.22
N PRO A 147 2.12 5.45 -7.76
CA PRO A 147 2.50 5.88 -6.42
C PRO A 147 2.02 4.95 -5.30
N SER A 148 0.90 4.25 -5.48
CA SER A 148 0.37 3.31 -4.49
C SER A 148 1.25 2.07 -4.28
N VAL A 149 1.80 1.50 -5.36
CA VAL A 149 2.66 0.29 -5.28
C VAL A 149 3.99 0.68 -4.63
N GLU A 150 4.62 1.76 -5.10
CA GLU A 150 5.86 2.26 -4.53
C GLU A 150 5.69 2.63 -3.04
N THR A 151 4.59 3.28 -2.69
CA THR A 151 4.29 3.63 -1.28
C THR A 151 4.16 2.38 -0.41
N VAL A 152 3.48 1.33 -0.88
CA VAL A 152 3.37 0.05 -0.14
C VAL A 152 4.73 -0.61 0.04
N LEU A 153 5.53 -0.69 -1.03
CA LEU A 153 6.86 -1.31 -0.97
C LEU A 153 7.79 -0.53 -0.04
N GLU A 154 7.74 0.80 -0.08
CA GLU A 154 8.53 1.65 0.79
C GLU A 154 8.09 1.56 2.26
N LEU A 155 6.78 1.57 2.53
CA LEU A 155 6.23 1.35 3.87
C LEU A 155 6.72 0.02 4.45
N LYS A 156 6.70 -1.05 3.65
CA LYS A 156 7.18 -2.36 4.07
C LYS A 156 8.69 -2.39 4.29
N ALA A 157 9.48 -1.74 3.42
CA ALA A 157 10.92 -1.62 3.57
C ALA A 157 11.30 -0.85 4.84
N ARG A 158 10.59 0.24 5.14
CA ARG A 158 10.78 1.04 6.36
C ARG A 158 10.44 0.27 7.63
N GLY A 159 9.42 -0.57 7.60
CA GLY A 159 9.08 -1.46 8.71
C GLY A 159 10.21 -2.43 9.09
N ARG A 160 11.23 -2.61 8.22
CA ARG A 160 12.43 -3.42 8.50
C ARG A 160 13.64 -2.59 8.97
N ASN A 161 13.60 -1.26 8.81
CA ASN A 161 14.74 -0.39 9.12
C ASN A 161 14.74 0.03 10.60
N PRO A 162 15.79 -0.29 11.40
CA PRO A 162 15.85 0.08 12.82
C PRO A 162 15.75 1.59 13.07
N ARG A 163 16.27 2.43 12.17
CA ARG A 163 16.22 3.90 12.31
C ARG A 163 14.79 4.42 12.27
N THR A 164 13.92 3.79 11.47
CA THR A 164 12.49 4.12 11.43
C THR A 164 11.84 3.86 12.78
N TRP A 165 12.18 2.76 13.44
CA TRP A 165 11.66 2.42 14.77
C TRP A 165 12.06 3.43 15.83
N VAL A 166 13.32 3.90 15.81
CA VAL A 166 13.78 4.94 16.72
C VAL A 166 13.01 6.24 16.49
N ALA A 167 12.80 6.64 15.24
CA ALA A 167 12.04 7.85 14.91
C ALA A 167 10.57 7.75 15.35
N LEU A 168 9.92 6.61 15.08
CA LEU A 168 8.53 6.34 15.51
C LEU A 168 8.41 6.30 17.02
N ALA A 169 9.34 5.64 17.73
CA ALA A 169 9.34 5.59 19.18
C ALA A 169 9.53 6.98 19.81
N ARG A 170 10.41 7.82 19.25
CA ARG A 170 10.58 9.21 19.71
C ARG A 170 9.32 10.05 19.47
N ARG A 171 8.64 9.85 18.35
CA ARG A 171 7.38 10.54 18.04
C ARG A 171 6.30 10.09 19.03
N ALA A 172 6.15 8.78 19.23
CA ALA A 172 5.22 8.20 20.18
C ALA A 172 5.49 8.71 21.62
N GLY A 173 6.76 8.77 22.05
CA GLY A 173 7.14 9.29 23.36
C GLY A 173 6.79 10.78 23.54
N ARG A 174 6.96 11.60 22.50
CA ARG A 174 6.55 13.03 22.53
C ARG A 174 5.04 13.18 22.61
N ALA A 175 4.31 12.41 21.80
CA ALA A 175 2.84 12.39 21.81
C ALA A 175 2.31 11.95 23.19
N PHE A 176 2.90 10.91 23.76
CA PHE A 176 2.61 10.45 25.11
C PHE A 176 2.82 11.55 26.16
N ALA A 177 3.96 12.25 26.12
CA ALA A 177 4.26 13.35 27.03
C ALA A 177 3.28 14.53 26.86
N ALA A 178 2.73 14.72 25.67
CA ALA A 178 1.72 15.73 25.37
C ALA A 178 0.27 15.28 25.68
N GLY A 179 0.06 14.03 26.13
CA GLY A 179 -1.28 13.46 26.35
C GLY A 179 -2.01 13.07 25.06
N ASP A 180 -1.34 13.14 23.91
CA ASP A 180 -1.90 12.76 22.61
C ASP A 180 -1.78 11.24 22.40
N ARG A 181 -2.90 10.55 22.53
CA ARG A 181 -2.99 9.09 22.38
C ARG A 181 -2.93 8.63 20.93
N SER A 182 -3.35 9.46 19.98
CA SER A 182 -3.31 9.16 18.54
C SER A 182 -1.89 9.11 17.99
N GLY A 183 -0.94 9.77 18.65
CA GLY A 183 0.48 9.75 18.30
C GLY A 183 1.15 8.37 18.35
N LEU A 184 0.50 7.38 18.96
CA LEU A 184 0.95 5.99 19.01
C LEU A 184 0.49 5.16 17.79
N ASP A 185 -0.57 5.57 17.12
CA ASP A 185 -1.14 4.86 15.97
C ASP A 185 -0.10 4.56 14.88
N PRO A 186 0.79 5.49 14.47
CA PRO A 186 1.83 5.21 13.49
C PRO A 186 2.80 4.10 13.90
N LEU A 187 3.13 4.02 15.19
CA LEU A 187 4.03 2.99 15.73
C LEU A 187 3.36 1.63 15.72
N LEU A 188 2.12 1.54 16.19
CA LEU A 188 1.36 0.30 16.23
C LEU A 188 1.04 -0.20 14.82
N PHE A 189 0.64 0.69 13.94
CA PHE A 189 0.42 0.38 12.52
C PHE A 189 1.69 -0.15 11.85
N ALA A 190 2.86 0.46 12.11
CA ALA A 190 4.12 -0.01 11.57
C ALA A 190 4.51 -1.42 12.09
N LEU A 191 4.13 -1.76 13.34
CA LEU A 191 4.31 -3.11 13.89
C LEU A 191 3.46 -4.14 13.14
N GLU A 192 2.19 -3.84 12.87
CA GLU A 192 1.32 -4.71 12.08
C GLU A 192 1.80 -4.83 10.63
N LEU A 193 2.18 -3.72 10.00
CA LEU A 193 2.71 -3.71 8.64
C LEU A 193 3.99 -4.56 8.50
N ARG A 194 4.84 -4.58 9.54
CA ARG A 194 6.02 -5.45 9.55
C ARG A 194 5.65 -6.93 9.49
N ARG A 195 4.54 -7.32 10.13
CA ARG A 195 4.04 -8.69 10.19
C ARG A 195 3.26 -9.07 8.94
N ALA A 196 2.63 -8.09 8.29
CA ALA A 196 1.83 -8.31 7.09
C ALA A 196 2.66 -9.00 5.98
N SER A 197 2.10 -10.02 5.36
CA SER A 197 2.64 -10.64 4.14
C SER A 197 2.41 -9.71 2.93
N ILE A 198 3.05 -9.99 1.81
CA ILE A 198 2.82 -9.20 0.59
C ILE A 198 1.41 -9.42 0.03
N GLU A 199 0.82 -10.57 0.31
CA GLU A 199 -0.55 -10.95 -0.09
C GLU A 199 -1.62 -10.15 0.64
N GLU A 200 -1.28 -9.68 1.86
CA GLU A 200 -2.16 -8.86 2.69
C GLU A 200 -2.13 -7.38 2.29
N LEU A 201 -1.21 -6.99 1.41
CA LEU A 201 -1.04 -5.61 0.93
C LEU A 201 -1.74 -5.44 -0.42
N GLN A 202 -2.72 -4.55 -0.47
CA GLN A 202 -3.57 -4.31 -1.64
C GLN A 202 -3.51 -2.85 -2.08
N PRO A 203 -2.46 -2.44 -2.83
CA PRO A 203 -2.48 -1.14 -3.48
C PRO A 203 -3.62 -1.06 -4.49
N ALA A 204 -4.28 0.08 -4.50
CA ALA A 204 -5.39 0.38 -5.40
C ALA A 204 -5.27 1.82 -5.87
N ARG A 205 -5.82 2.13 -7.04
CA ARG A 205 -6.02 3.49 -7.51
C ARG A 205 -7.51 3.79 -7.57
N LEU A 206 -7.91 4.95 -7.09
CA LEU A 206 -9.28 5.40 -7.24
C LEU A 206 -9.57 5.58 -8.74
N PRO A 207 -10.52 4.84 -9.31
CA PRO A 207 -10.87 4.96 -10.73
C PRO A 207 -11.75 6.21 -10.98
N ALA A 208 -12.17 6.37 -12.23
CA ALA A 208 -13.16 7.37 -12.58
C ALA A 208 -14.46 7.21 -11.77
N ASP A 209 -15.25 8.29 -11.68
CA ASP A 209 -16.40 8.43 -10.79
C ASP A 209 -17.44 7.30 -10.90
N ASP A 210 -17.63 6.73 -12.08
CA ASP A 210 -18.59 5.65 -12.36
C ASP A 210 -18.19 4.30 -11.74
N LEU A 211 -16.90 4.04 -11.62
CA LEU A 211 -16.34 2.80 -11.04
C LEU A 211 -15.92 2.94 -9.57
N ALA A 212 -15.76 4.18 -9.10
CA ALA A 212 -15.30 4.44 -7.73
C ALA A 212 -16.22 3.84 -6.65
N PRO A 213 -17.56 3.90 -6.76
CA PRO A 213 -18.46 3.28 -5.77
C PRO A 213 -18.23 1.78 -5.62
N SER A 214 -18.05 1.06 -6.71
CA SER A 214 -17.80 -0.38 -6.70
C SER A 214 -16.48 -0.73 -5.99
N LEU A 215 -15.40 0.01 -6.26
CA LEU A 215 -14.12 -0.21 -5.60
C LEU A 215 -14.19 0.14 -4.10
N LEU A 216 -14.77 1.30 -3.76
CA LEU A 216 -14.90 1.73 -2.36
C LEU A 216 -15.76 0.76 -1.56
N GLY A 217 -16.91 0.32 -2.09
CA GLY A 217 -17.75 -0.69 -1.47
C GLY A 217 -16.99 -1.97 -1.17
N ARG A 218 -16.18 -2.47 -2.12
CA ARG A 218 -15.34 -3.66 -1.93
C ARG A 218 -14.26 -3.47 -0.86
N LEU A 219 -13.59 -2.32 -0.84
CA LEU A 219 -12.53 -2.05 0.13
C LEU A 219 -13.08 -1.88 1.55
N LEU A 220 -14.25 -1.24 1.67
CA LEU A 220 -14.89 -0.95 2.97
C LEU A 220 -15.68 -2.15 3.51
N ALA A 221 -16.38 -2.91 2.65
CA ALA A 221 -17.09 -4.11 3.06
C ALA A 221 -16.15 -5.28 3.37
N ALA A 222 -14.86 -5.14 3.09
CA ALA A 222 -13.87 -6.19 3.28
C ALA A 222 -14.25 -7.52 2.58
N GLU A 223 -15.01 -7.42 1.49
CA GLU A 223 -15.51 -8.59 0.77
C GLU A 223 -14.41 -9.30 0.01
N LYS A 224 -14.26 -10.58 0.26
CA LYS A 224 -13.45 -11.45 -0.60
C LYS A 224 -14.25 -11.70 -1.87
N LEU A 225 -13.63 -11.47 -3.03
CA LEU A 225 -14.23 -11.94 -4.29
C LEU A 225 -14.50 -13.44 -4.19
N PRO A 226 -15.71 -13.89 -4.54
CA PRO A 226 -15.98 -15.31 -4.66
C PRO A 226 -15.01 -15.91 -5.68
N ASP A 227 -14.38 -17.03 -5.32
CA ASP A 227 -13.64 -17.84 -6.30
C ASP A 227 -14.72 -18.46 -7.22
N ASP A 228 -14.88 -17.85 -8.38
CA ASP A 228 -15.88 -18.29 -9.38
C ASP A 228 -15.39 -19.49 -10.22
N GLY A 229 -14.20 -20.02 -9.90
CA GLY A 229 -13.60 -21.16 -10.59
C GLY A 229 -13.25 -20.91 -12.06
N ARG A 230 -13.47 -19.69 -12.58
CA ARG A 230 -13.16 -19.36 -13.97
C ARG A 230 -11.65 -19.22 -14.20
N ALA A 231 -11.21 -19.50 -15.41
CA ALA A 231 -9.84 -19.21 -15.83
C ALA A 231 -9.52 -17.71 -15.70
N SER A 232 -8.32 -17.41 -15.19
CA SER A 232 -7.88 -16.03 -15.05
C SER A 232 -7.55 -15.44 -16.41
N ILE A 233 -8.11 -14.28 -16.70
CA ILE A 233 -7.82 -13.50 -17.90
C ILE A 233 -6.55 -12.68 -17.65
N VAL A 234 -5.53 -12.86 -18.49
CA VAL A 234 -4.20 -12.26 -18.31
C VAL A 234 -3.84 -11.33 -19.46
N GLU A 235 -3.25 -10.18 -19.14
CA GLU A 235 -2.52 -9.35 -20.11
C GLU A 235 -1.02 -9.44 -19.88
N VAL A 236 -0.21 -9.33 -20.95
CA VAL A 236 1.24 -9.34 -20.87
C VAL A 236 1.81 -8.09 -21.52
N LEU A 237 2.52 -7.29 -20.74
CA LEU A 237 3.05 -6.00 -21.15
C LEU A 237 4.58 -6.02 -21.18
N ASN A 238 5.18 -5.53 -22.25
CA ASN A 238 6.62 -5.43 -22.41
C ASN A 238 7.14 -4.10 -21.83
N GLY A 239 7.76 -4.15 -20.66
CA GLY A 239 8.46 -3.03 -20.03
C GLY A 239 9.99 -3.17 -20.07
N ALA A 240 10.54 -4.23 -20.68
CA ALA A 240 11.96 -4.40 -20.86
C ALA A 240 12.52 -3.72 -22.12
N GLY A 241 11.64 -3.22 -23.00
CA GLY A 241 12.04 -2.65 -24.28
C GLY A 241 12.54 -3.68 -25.32
N ALA A 242 12.57 -4.97 -24.98
CA ALA A 242 13.06 -6.02 -25.88
C ALA A 242 11.97 -6.40 -26.91
N PRO A 243 12.24 -6.31 -28.22
CA PRO A 243 11.24 -6.59 -29.25
C PRO A 243 10.62 -7.98 -29.12
N GLY A 244 9.29 -8.07 -29.20
CA GLY A 244 8.54 -9.34 -29.19
C GLY A 244 8.55 -10.08 -27.84
N LEU A 245 9.09 -9.50 -26.75
CA LEU A 245 9.19 -10.16 -25.44
C LEU A 245 7.80 -10.55 -24.90
N ALA A 246 6.82 -9.63 -24.93
CA ALA A 246 5.47 -9.91 -24.46
C ALA A 246 4.81 -11.06 -25.25
N SER A 247 5.01 -11.10 -26.56
CA SER A 247 4.47 -12.17 -27.40
C SER A 247 5.10 -13.53 -27.10
N ARG A 248 6.41 -13.58 -26.83
CA ARG A 248 7.09 -14.83 -26.43
C ARG A 248 6.62 -15.31 -25.07
N ALA A 249 6.54 -14.41 -24.08
CA ALA A 249 6.02 -14.72 -22.76
C ALA A 249 4.56 -15.20 -22.83
N ALA A 250 3.73 -14.57 -23.65
CA ALA A 250 2.34 -14.98 -23.88
C ALA A 250 2.24 -16.40 -24.45
N LYS A 251 3.13 -16.78 -25.41
CA LYS A 251 3.20 -18.16 -25.92
C LYS A 251 3.51 -19.17 -24.82
N VAL A 252 4.50 -18.86 -23.97
CA VAL A 252 4.87 -19.71 -22.83
C VAL A 252 3.70 -19.85 -21.85
N LEU A 253 3.01 -18.76 -21.53
CA LEU A 253 1.86 -18.78 -20.65
C LEU A 253 0.71 -19.63 -21.21
N ARG A 254 0.37 -19.42 -22.49
CA ARG A 254 -0.68 -20.20 -23.18
C ARG A 254 -0.34 -21.69 -23.24
N SER A 255 0.92 -22.07 -23.49
CA SER A 255 1.33 -23.48 -23.47
C SER A 255 1.18 -24.14 -22.10
N LYS A 256 1.09 -23.34 -21.02
CA LYS A 256 0.83 -23.79 -19.66
C LYS A 256 -0.62 -23.59 -19.21
N GLY A 257 -1.53 -23.34 -20.15
CA GLY A 257 -2.96 -23.25 -19.88
C GLY A 257 -3.43 -21.92 -19.29
N VAL A 258 -2.60 -20.87 -19.36
CA VAL A 258 -3.01 -19.52 -18.93
C VAL A 258 -3.69 -18.80 -20.09
N ASP A 259 -4.89 -18.25 -19.84
CA ASP A 259 -5.64 -17.49 -20.84
C ASP A 259 -5.06 -16.07 -20.96
N VAL A 260 -4.29 -15.82 -22.02
CA VAL A 260 -3.71 -14.50 -22.30
C VAL A 260 -4.57 -13.77 -23.33
N LEU A 261 -5.32 -12.78 -22.85
CA LEU A 261 -6.23 -11.97 -23.66
C LEU A 261 -5.47 -11.06 -24.63
N THR A 262 -4.47 -10.35 -24.12
CA THR A 262 -3.76 -9.32 -24.90
C THR A 262 -2.29 -9.22 -24.54
N THR A 263 -1.52 -8.67 -25.49
CA THR A 263 -0.11 -8.29 -25.29
C THR A 263 0.07 -6.83 -25.68
N GLY A 264 0.92 -6.11 -24.95
CA GLY A 264 1.15 -4.69 -25.17
C GLY A 264 2.53 -4.24 -24.72
N SER A 265 2.73 -2.93 -24.68
CA SER A 265 3.91 -2.30 -24.14
C SER A 265 3.57 -1.68 -22.78
N ALA A 266 4.50 -1.75 -21.88
CA ALA A 266 4.52 -0.95 -20.67
C ALA A 266 5.75 -0.04 -20.73
N ALA A 267 5.75 0.85 -19.84
CA ALA A 267 6.88 1.69 -19.67
C ALA A 267 8.10 0.90 -19.13
N SER A 268 9.31 1.44 -19.40
CA SER A 268 10.58 0.74 -19.15
C SER A 268 10.76 0.43 -17.67
N ARG A 269 11.02 -0.82 -17.34
CA ARG A 269 11.21 -1.25 -15.95
C ARG A 269 12.32 -2.29 -15.81
N ALA A 270 12.99 -2.20 -14.67
CA ALA A 270 14.04 -3.14 -14.33
C ALA A 270 13.48 -4.48 -13.84
N ARG A 271 12.33 -4.48 -13.15
CA ARG A 271 11.76 -5.66 -12.49
C ARG A 271 10.42 -6.05 -13.08
N THR A 272 10.23 -7.36 -13.22
CA THR A 272 8.95 -7.94 -13.62
C THR A 272 7.99 -7.98 -12.44
N LEU A 273 6.79 -7.42 -12.65
CA LEU A 273 5.71 -7.44 -11.69
C LEU A 273 4.48 -8.14 -12.28
N VAL A 274 3.85 -8.95 -11.45
CA VAL A 274 2.60 -9.64 -11.76
C VAL A 274 1.53 -9.06 -10.86
N TYR A 275 0.63 -8.28 -11.46
CA TYR A 275 -0.41 -7.57 -10.73
C TYR A 275 -1.68 -8.40 -10.66
N ASP A 276 -2.16 -8.66 -9.46
CA ASP A 276 -3.55 -9.05 -9.23
C ASP A 276 -4.44 -7.81 -9.35
N ARG A 277 -5.38 -7.83 -10.30
CA ARG A 277 -6.27 -6.70 -10.59
C ARG A 277 -7.60 -6.78 -9.87
N VAL A 278 -7.94 -7.97 -9.37
CA VAL A 278 -9.26 -8.25 -8.81
C VAL A 278 -9.28 -8.55 -7.31
N GLY A 279 -8.12 -8.63 -6.64
CA GLY A 279 -8.02 -8.92 -5.21
C GLY A 279 -7.98 -10.43 -4.90
N ASP A 280 -7.69 -11.25 -5.90
CA ASP A 280 -7.40 -12.67 -5.74
C ASP A 280 -5.92 -12.94 -6.03
N PHE A 281 -5.08 -12.74 -5.03
CA PHE A 281 -3.63 -12.89 -5.14
C PHE A 281 -3.21 -14.28 -5.66
N SER A 282 -4.03 -15.32 -5.44
CA SER A 282 -3.75 -16.66 -5.91
C SER A 282 -3.69 -16.74 -7.43
N ARG A 283 -4.48 -15.93 -8.14
CA ARG A 283 -4.46 -15.83 -9.61
C ARG A 283 -3.12 -15.25 -10.11
N ALA A 284 -2.64 -14.19 -9.47
CA ALA A 284 -1.34 -13.61 -9.79
C ALA A 284 -0.19 -14.59 -9.52
N GLU A 285 -0.22 -15.32 -8.40
CA GLU A 285 0.78 -16.34 -8.08
C GLU A 285 0.78 -17.51 -9.08
N LYS A 286 -0.39 -17.99 -9.50
CA LYS A 286 -0.49 -19.01 -10.57
C LYS A 286 0.11 -18.50 -11.88
N ALA A 287 -0.20 -17.27 -12.29
CA ALA A 287 0.36 -16.64 -13.49
C ALA A 287 1.88 -16.44 -13.38
N ARG A 288 2.39 -16.00 -12.21
CA ARG A 288 3.82 -15.86 -11.93
C ARG A 288 4.55 -17.20 -12.01
N ALA A 289 3.99 -18.24 -11.42
CA ALA A 289 4.55 -19.59 -11.48
C ALA A 289 4.59 -20.12 -12.92
N ALA A 290 3.52 -19.90 -13.70
CA ALA A 290 3.45 -20.25 -15.09
C ALA A 290 4.45 -19.46 -15.94
N LEU A 291 4.70 -18.18 -15.63
CA LEU A 291 5.69 -17.36 -16.32
C LEU A 291 7.11 -17.94 -16.23
N GLY A 292 7.47 -18.55 -15.08
CA GLY A 292 8.75 -19.23 -14.90
C GLY A 292 9.95 -18.28 -14.68
N CYS A 293 9.73 -17.00 -14.55
CA CYS A 293 10.77 -16.03 -14.20
C CYS A 293 10.91 -15.92 -12.67
N ARG A 294 12.06 -16.37 -12.12
CA ARG A 294 12.29 -16.43 -10.67
C ARG A 294 12.35 -15.06 -9.99
N SER A 295 12.75 -14.01 -10.71
CA SER A 295 12.84 -12.65 -10.19
C SER A 295 11.49 -11.92 -10.16
N ALA A 296 10.48 -12.43 -10.90
CA ALA A 296 9.16 -11.86 -10.94
C ALA A 296 8.49 -11.88 -9.56
N ARG A 297 7.79 -10.80 -9.22
CA ARG A 297 7.06 -10.66 -7.97
C ARG A 297 5.58 -10.41 -8.22
N SER A 298 4.73 -11.03 -7.43
CA SER A 298 3.31 -10.73 -7.43
C SER A 298 2.98 -9.61 -6.46
N VAL A 299 2.08 -8.75 -6.86
CA VAL A 299 1.58 -7.62 -6.06
C VAL A 299 0.10 -7.44 -6.39
N THR A 300 -0.75 -7.32 -5.39
CA THR A 300 -2.13 -6.91 -5.64
C THR A 300 -2.17 -5.42 -5.99
N ARG A 301 -2.85 -5.10 -7.09
CA ARG A 301 -3.13 -3.74 -7.53
C ARG A 301 -4.49 -3.72 -8.17
N LEU A 302 -5.49 -3.41 -7.37
CA LEU A 302 -6.88 -3.37 -7.80
C LEU A 302 -7.06 -2.27 -8.84
N ASP A 303 -7.58 -2.66 -9.99
CA ASP A 303 -7.87 -1.74 -11.09
C ASP A 303 -9.10 -2.24 -11.86
N PRO A 304 -10.30 -1.83 -11.45
CA PRO A 304 -11.54 -2.27 -12.09
C PRO A 304 -11.72 -1.72 -13.51
N SER A 305 -10.92 -0.72 -13.92
CA SER A 305 -10.96 -0.20 -15.30
C SER A 305 -10.34 -1.15 -16.32
N ARG A 306 -9.54 -2.11 -15.87
CA ARG A 306 -8.95 -3.14 -16.72
C ARG A 306 -9.85 -4.37 -16.77
N ALA A 307 -10.16 -4.79 -17.99
CA ALA A 307 -10.98 -6.00 -18.21
C ALA A 307 -10.16 -7.30 -18.09
N VAL A 308 -9.17 -7.34 -17.16
CA VAL A 308 -8.31 -8.50 -16.93
C VAL A 308 -8.18 -8.77 -15.43
N ASP A 309 -7.97 -10.03 -15.08
CA ASP A 309 -7.77 -10.43 -13.69
C ASP A 309 -6.31 -10.24 -13.24
N VAL A 310 -5.36 -10.42 -14.17
CA VAL A 310 -3.92 -10.35 -13.91
C VAL A 310 -3.22 -9.56 -15.02
N SER A 311 -2.32 -8.65 -14.65
CA SER A 311 -1.42 -7.97 -15.58
C SER A 311 0.02 -8.36 -15.30
N ILE A 312 0.73 -8.84 -16.30
CA ILE A 312 2.17 -9.14 -16.22
C ILE A 312 2.93 -8.04 -16.92
N ALA A 313 3.65 -7.22 -16.17
CA ALA A 313 4.56 -6.22 -16.72
C ALA A 313 5.99 -6.73 -16.66
N LEU A 314 6.52 -7.13 -17.82
CA LEU A 314 7.85 -7.71 -17.96
C LEU A 314 8.93 -6.65 -17.82
N GLY A 315 9.88 -6.87 -16.93
CA GLY A 315 11.07 -6.06 -16.75
C GLY A 315 12.31 -6.65 -17.41
N ALA A 316 13.41 -5.90 -17.37
CA ALA A 316 14.69 -6.33 -17.90
C ALA A 316 15.21 -7.62 -17.23
N ASP A 317 14.86 -7.85 -15.97
CA ASP A 317 15.22 -9.03 -15.17
C ASP A 317 14.72 -10.36 -15.73
N CYS A 318 13.62 -10.34 -16.50
CA CYS A 318 13.05 -11.53 -17.14
C CYS A 318 13.29 -11.59 -18.65
N ALA A 319 13.96 -10.61 -19.25
CA ALA A 319 14.17 -10.58 -20.70
C ALA A 319 14.93 -11.81 -21.21
N GLY A 320 15.92 -12.29 -20.44
CA GLY A 320 16.70 -13.48 -20.78
C GLY A 320 15.96 -14.81 -20.64
N THR A 321 14.86 -14.84 -19.88
CA THR A 321 14.05 -16.05 -19.69
C THR A 321 13.28 -16.45 -20.98
N PHE A 322 13.03 -15.49 -21.86
CA PHE A 322 12.25 -15.69 -23.07
C PHE A 322 13.12 -15.43 -24.31
N GLY A 323 14.32 -16.02 -24.37
CA GLY A 323 15.24 -15.89 -25.50
C GLY A 323 14.66 -16.43 -26.82
N PRO A 324 15.24 -16.03 -27.97
CA PRO A 324 14.74 -16.45 -29.28
C PRO A 324 14.82 -17.96 -29.56
N GLY A 325 15.40 -18.76 -28.64
CA GLY A 325 15.59 -20.21 -28.79
C GLY A 325 14.72 -21.10 -27.90
N ASP A 326 13.96 -20.56 -26.95
CA ASP A 326 13.24 -21.36 -25.95
C ASP A 326 11.82 -21.80 -26.34
N VAL A 327 11.33 -21.44 -27.51
CA VAL A 327 10.06 -21.94 -28.04
C VAL A 327 10.34 -23.24 -28.79
N ARG A 328 10.51 -24.35 -28.06
CA ARG A 328 10.32 -25.68 -28.66
C ARG A 328 8.83 -25.76 -29.04
N GLU A 329 8.53 -25.73 -30.32
CA GLU A 329 7.22 -26.08 -30.83
C GLU A 329 6.86 -27.49 -30.37
N PRO A 330 5.58 -27.72 -29.99
CA PRO A 330 5.09 -29.01 -29.55
C PRO A 330 5.15 -30.06 -30.66
#